data_36d785d9de47badef6dd125520f176c1
#
_entry.id   36d785d9de47badef6dd125520f176c1
#
_cell.length_a   1.000
_cell.length_b   1.000
_cell.length_c   1.000
_cell.angle_alpha   90.00
_cell.angle_beta   90.00
_cell.angle_gamma   90.00
#
_symmetry.space_group_name_H-M   'P 1'
#
loop_
_entity.id
_entity.type
_entity.pdbx_description
1 polymer ?
#
loop_
_entity_poly.entity_id
_entity_poly.type
_entity_poly.pdbx_seq_one_letter_code
_entity_poly.pdbx_strand_id
1 'polypeptide(L)'
;MQNVNKDTLVHSVMDKTELSKKDVEAVLECIIDVVTAELSKGNKVTLTGFGTFKVSNRAAREGINPQTKAKITIPAMTVPKFTAGKTLKEAVK
;
A
#
# COMPACT_ATOMS: atom_id res chain seq x y z
N MET A 1 19.98 -2.65 7.70
CA MET A 1 18.53 -2.39 7.55
C MET A 1 17.73 -3.36 8.40
N GLN A 2 16.78 -2.86 9.16
CA GLN A 2 15.91 -3.71 9.97
C GLN A 2 14.54 -3.82 9.32
N ASN A 3 13.95 -4.99 9.42
CA ASN A 3 12.56 -5.19 9.02
C ASN A 3 11.66 -4.90 10.23
N VAL A 4 10.87 -3.85 10.09
CA VAL A 4 9.85 -3.53 11.10
C VAL A 4 8.54 -4.15 10.62
N ASN A 5 8.12 -5.19 11.31
CA ASN A 5 6.88 -5.87 10.95
C ASN A 5 5.68 -5.24 11.65
N LYS A 6 4.50 -5.79 11.42
CA LYS A 6 3.26 -5.30 12.02
C LYS A 6 3.32 -5.27 13.53
N ASP A 7 3.86 -6.31 14.15
CA ASP A 7 3.94 -6.43 15.61
C ASP A 7 4.84 -5.34 16.20
N THR A 8 6.01 -5.13 15.62
CA THR A 8 6.93 -4.08 16.04
C THR A 8 6.31 -2.71 15.88
N LEU A 9 5.61 -2.49 14.77
CA LEU A 9 4.92 -1.24 14.50
C LEU A 9 3.83 -0.96 15.55
N VAL A 10 3.04 -1.98 15.89
CA VAL A 10 2.00 -1.88 16.92
C VAL A 10 2.60 -1.48 18.27
N HIS A 11 3.70 -2.11 18.67
CA HIS A 11 4.35 -1.78 19.93
C HIS A 11 4.85 -0.34 19.96
N SER A 12 5.41 0.14 18.85
CA SER A 12 5.87 1.53 18.76
C SER A 12 4.72 2.52 18.91
N VAL A 13 3.58 2.20 18.32
CA VAL A 13 2.39 3.05 18.41
C VAL A 13 1.82 3.03 19.84
N MET A 14 1.81 1.87 20.48
CA MET A 14 1.39 1.74 21.87
C MET A 14 2.20 2.67 22.81
N ASP A 15 3.52 2.69 22.61
CA ASP A 15 4.40 3.51 23.40
C ASP A 15 4.12 5.00 23.25
N LYS A 16 3.72 5.42 22.06
CA LYS A 16 3.46 6.84 21.77
C LYS A 16 2.06 7.29 22.11
N THR A 17 1.08 6.39 22.06
CA THR A 17 -0.33 6.74 22.24
C THR A 17 -0.87 6.33 23.61
N GLU A 18 -0.15 5.46 24.31
CA GLU A 18 -0.59 4.87 25.60
C GLU A 18 -1.86 4.04 25.46
N LEU A 19 -2.18 3.62 24.25
CA LEU A 19 -3.31 2.72 23.98
C LEU A 19 -2.89 1.27 24.19
N SER A 20 -3.87 0.40 24.43
CA SER A 20 -3.62 -1.02 24.57
C SER A 20 -3.26 -1.65 23.22
N LYS A 21 -2.60 -2.79 23.25
CA LYS A 21 -2.25 -3.53 22.04
C LYS A 21 -3.50 -3.86 21.22
N LYS A 22 -4.56 -4.28 21.89
CA LYS A 22 -5.82 -4.64 21.24
C LYS A 22 -6.40 -3.45 20.49
N ASP A 23 -6.39 -2.27 21.11
CA ASP A 23 -6.92 -1.07 20.47
C ASP A 23 -6.08 -0.63 19.27
N VAL A 24 -4.76 -0.68 19.41
CA VAL A 24 -3.85 -0.30 18.31
C VAL A 24 -4.01 -1.25 17.13
N GLU A 25 -4.07 -2.55 17.39
CA GLU A 25 -4.27 -3.55 16.33
C GLU A 25 -5.61 -3.34 15.62
N ALA A 26 -6.66 -3.08 16.38
CA ALA A 26 -7.99 -2.85 15.81
C ALA A 26 -8.00 -1.63 14.90
N VAL A 27 -7.38 -0.54 15.33
CA VAL A 27 -7.30 0.69 14.53
C VAL A 27 -6.47 0.45 13.27
N LEU A 28 -5.32 -0.19 13.41
CA LEU A 28 -4.44 -0.46 12.27
C LEU A 28 -5.13 -1.35 11.22
N GLU A 29 -5.75 -2.42 11.66
CA GLU A 29 -6.46 -3.32 10.76
C GLU A 29 -7.64 -2.62 10.08
N CYS A 30 -8.33 -1.76 10.81
CA CYS A 30 -9.43 -0.98 10.25
C CYS A 30 -8.93 -0.02 9.16
N ILE A 31 -7.81 0.64 9.39
CA ILE A 31 -7.22 1.54 8.40
C ILE A 31 -6.88 0.76 7.13
N ILE A 32 -6.24 -0.39 7.27
CA ILE A 32 -5.89 -1.24 6.13
C ILE A 32 -7.13 -1.66 5.37
N ASP A 33 -8.17 -2.09 6.07
CA ASP A 33 -9.41 -2.54 5.45
C ASP A 33 -10.11 -1.40 4.71
N VAL A 34 -10.16 -0.20 5.30
CA VAL A 34 -10.79 0.96 4.68
C VAL A 34 -10.02 1.39 3.43
N VAL A 35 -8.70 1.44 3.51
CA VAL A 35 -7.86 1.78 2.35
C VAL A 35 -8.08 0.76 1.24
N THR A 36 -8.09 -0.52 1.59
CA THR A 36 -8.31 -1.58 0.60
C THR A 36 -9.68 -1.45 -0.06
N ALA A 37 -10.72 -1.19 0.72
CA ALA A 37 -12.08 -1.03 0.20
C ALA A 37 -12.19 0.19 -0.74
N GLU A 38 -11.56 1.31 -0.38
CA GLU A 38 -11.58 2.50 -1.21
C GLU A 38 -10.84 2.29 -2.53
N LEU A 39 -9.68 1.65 -2.49
CA LEU A 39 -8.92 1.34 -3.70
C LEU A 39 -9.67 0.35 -4.58
N SER A 40 -10.40 -0.58 -3.98
CA SER A 40 -11.24 -1.53 -4.68
C SER A 40 -12.34 -0.86 -5.48
N LYS A 41 -12.82 0.29 -5.01
CA LYS A 41 -13.81 1.12 -5.71
C LYS A 41 -13.18 2.05 -6.75
N GLY A 42 -11.87 2.06 -6.87
CA GLY A 42 -11.15 2.95 -7.76
C GLY A 42 -10.88 4.33 -7.15
N ASN A 43 -11.15 4.50 -5.88
CA ASN A 43 -10.92 5.77 -5.18
C ASN A 43 -9.48 5.90 -4.74
N LYS A 44 -9.07 7.15 -4.51
CA LYS A 44 -7.74 7.48 -4.03
C LYS A 44 -7.82 7.85 -2.55
N VAL A 45 -6.85 7.39 -1.77
CA VAL A 45 -6.77 7.72 -0.34
C VAL A 45 -5.52 8.55 -0.10
N THR A 46 -5.70 9.79 0.32
CA THR A 46 -4.60 10.71 0.58
C THR A 46 -4.43 10.91 2.08
N LEU A 47 -3.21 10.66 2.58
CA LEU A 47 -2.83 10.95 3.94
C LEU A 47 -1.87 12.13 3.92
N THR A 48 -2.40 13.30 4.27
CA THR A 48 -1.63 14.54 4.24
C THR A 48 -0.35 14.43 5.07
N GLY A 49 0.78 14.77 4.46
CA GLY A 49 2.08 14.67 5.13
C GLY A 49 2.73 13.30 5.03
N PHE A 50 2.04 12.31 4.47
CA PHE A 50 2.58 10.95 4.33
C PHE A 50 2.63 10.52 2.87
N GLY A 51 1.49 10.45 2.22
CA GLY A 51 1.44 10.03 0.82
C GLY A 51 0.04 9.72 0.35
N THR A 52 -0.06 9.15 -0.83
CA THR A 52 -1.32 8.86 -1.47
C THR A 52 -1.33 7.41 -1.96
N PHE A 53 -2.37 6.68 -1.58
CA PHE A 53 -2.66 5.36 -2.11
C PHE A 53 -3.61 5.53 -3.28
N LYS A 54 -3.29 4.93 -4.40
CA LYS A 54 -4.11 5.03 -5.61
C LYS A 54 -4.05 3.73 -6.41
N VAL A 55 -4.92 3.62 -7.40
CA VAL A 55 -4.89 2.50 -8.32
C VAL A 55 -4.42 2.99 -9.69
N SER A 56 -3.74 2.13 -10.40
CA SER A 56 -3.28 2.39 -11.75
C SER A 56 -3.83 1.29 -12.65
N ASN A 57 -4.49 1.69 -13.71
CA ASN A 57 -5.01 0.75 -14.70
C ASN A 57 -3.93 0.51 -15.76
N ARG A 58 -3.60 -0.75 -15.96
CA ARG A 58 -2.68 -1.15 -17.02
C ARG A 58 -3.50 -1.78 -18.14
N ALA A 59 -3.36 -1.23 -19.33
CA ALA A 59 -4.04 -1.78 -20.50
C ALA A 59 -3.49 -3.17 -20.86
N ALA A 60 -4.32 -3.98 -21.48
CA ALA A 60 -3.87 -5.26 -22.00
C ALA A 60 -2.75 -5.03 -23.03
N ARG A 61 -1.77 -5.90 -23.03
CA ARG A 61 -0.64 -5.78 -23.94
C ARG A 61 -0.18 -7.17 -24.39
N GLU A 62 0.54 -7.21 -25.49
CA GLU A 62 1.15 -8.46 -25.95
C GLU A 62 2.54 -8.59 -25.35
N GLY A 63 2.87 -9.79 -24.94
CA GLY A 63 4.19 -10.12 -24.45
C GLY A 63 4.69 -11.37 -25.11
N ILE A 64 5.90 -11.78 -24.76
CA ILE A 64 6.50 -13.00 -25.28
C ILE A 64 6.88 -13.90 -24.11
N ASN A 65 6.45 -15.16 -24.16
CA ASN A 65 6.83 -16.13 -23.15
C ASN A 65 8.33 -16.44 -23.33
N PRO A 66 9.18 -16.17 -22.32
CA PRO A 66 10.62 -16.38 -22.46
C PRO A 66 11.04 -17.83 -22.64
N GLN A 67 10.21 -18.78 -22.23
CA GLN A 67 10.52 -20.20 -22.37
C GLN A 67 10.14 -20.77 -23.75
N THR A 68 8.95 -20.41 -24.23
CA THR A 68 8.44 -20.94 -25.51
C THR A 68 8.58 -19.96 -26.66
N LYS A 69 8.87 -18.69 -26.33
CA LYS A 69 8.93 -17.59 -27.31
C LYS A 69 7.61 -17.37 -28.05
N ALA A 70 6.52 -17.93 -27.53
CA ALA A 70 5.20 -17.71 -28.09
C ALA A 70 4.65 -16.37 -27.63
N LYS A 71 3.83 -15.75 -28.48
CA LYS A 71 3.14 -14.52 -28.09
C LYS A 71 2.06 -14.83 -27.08
N ILE A 72 2.02 -14.05 -26.01
CA ILE A 72 0.97 -14.16 -25.00
C ILE A 72 0.30 -12.80 -24.84
N THR A 73 -0.97 -12.82 -24.45
CA THR A 73 -1.70 -11.61 -24.15
C THR A 73 -1.70 -11.39 -22.65
N ILE A 74 -1.14 -10.26 -22.19
CA ILE A 74 -1.18 -9.88 -20.81
C ILE A 74 -2.46 -9.08 -20.62
N PRO A 75 -3.43 -9.57 -19.79
CA PRO A 75 -4.71 -8.90 -19.66
C PRO A 75 -4.58 -7.55 -18.97
N ALA A 76 -5.56 -6.68 -19.20
CA ALA A 76 -5.66 -5.44 -18.47
C ALA A 76 -5.81 -5.72 -16.97
N MET A 77 -5.16 -4.93 -16.13
CA MET A 77 -5.23 -5.13 -14.69
C MET A 77 -5.17 -3.80 -13.96
N THR A 78 -5.76 -3.78 -12.77
CA THR A 78 -5.71 -2.65 -11.87
C THR A 78 -4.72 -2.96 -10.77
N VAL A 79 -3.74 -2.09 -10.57
CA VAL A 79 -2.65 -2.31 -9.63
C VAL A 79 -2.66 -1.20 -8.59
N PRO A 80 -2.56 -1.52 -7.29
CA PRO A 80 -2.43 -0.50 -6.27
C PRO A 80 -1.04 0.12 -6.31
N LYS A 81 -0.96 1.44 -6.07
CA LYS A 81 0.29 2.17 -6.02
C LYS A 81 0.29 3.12 -4.85
N PHE A 82 1.46 3.37 -4.30
CA PHE A 82 1.65 4.36 -3.26
C PHE A 82 2.64 5.42 -3.76
N THR A 83 2.24 6.69 -3.65
CA THR A 83 3.12 7.80 -3.98
C THR A 83 3.47 8.53 -2.69
N ALA A 84 4.75 8.56 -2.34
CA ALA A 84 5.19 9.24 -1.13
C ALA A 84 4.95 10.75 -1.24
N GLY A 85 4.48 11.34 -0.16
CA GLY A 85 4.33 12.78 -0.08
C GLY A 85 5.67 13.48 0.13
N LYS A 86 5.66 14.78 -0.04
CA LYS A 86 6.88 15.59 0.10
C LYS A 86 7.52 15.43 1.47
N THR A 87 6.71 15.48 2.52
CA THR A 87 7.20 15.36 3.90
C THR A 87 7.87 14.01 4.13
N LEU A 88 7.27 12.93 3.63
CA LEU A 88 7.85 11.60 3.78
C LEU A 88 9.14 11.47 2.99
N LYS A 89 9.20 12.00 1.78
CA LYS A 89 10.42 11.97 0.98
C LYS A 89 11.58 12.69 1.66
N GLU A 90 11.28 13.82 2.30
CA GLU A 90 12.30 14.57 3.01
C GLU A 90 12.77 13.85 4.27
N ALA A 91 11.89 13.13 4.94
CA ALA A 91 12.22 12.39 6.15
C ALA A 91 13.21 11.24 5.90
N VAL A 92 13.17 10.65 4.72
CA VAL A 92 14.03 9.51 4.37
C VAL A 92 15.23 9.88 3.49
N LYS A 93 15.38 11.14 3.23
CA LYS A 93 16.41 11.67 2.36
C LYS A 93 17.83 11.49 2.91
#